data_2ab657fb5f4c779ddb6c7e295455326c
#
_entry.id   2ab657fb5f4c779ddb6c7e295455326c
#
_cell.length_a   1.000
_cell.length_b   1.000
_cell.length_c   1.000
_cell.angle_alpha   90.00
_cell.angle_beta   90.00
_cell.angle_gamma   90.00
#
_symmetry.space_group_name_H-M   'P 1'
#
loop_
_entity.id
_entity.type
_entity.pdbx_description
1 polymer ?
#
loop_
_entity_poly.entity_id
_entity_poly.type
_entity_poly.pdbx_seq_one_letter_code
_entity_poly.pdbx_strand_id
1 'polypeptide(L)'
;LMKNITKKECEKVMGKVKVMITNNQTEVKIPVGIRLLVRRCCHAVLEYEGHNDDFEVSVSFVNDEQIHELNKEHRNIDRSTDVLSFPLGENGDFDMNHETGAYLLGDIVISLETAYRQAEIYGHSLEREIGFLTVHSMLHLLGYDHEESNLQERIMREKEEAILGNLGISRDATFLGEHEHR
;
A
#
# COMPACT_ATOMS: atom_id res chain seq x y z
N LEU A 1 18.23 -44.96 -21.96
CA LEU A 1 18.89 -44.12 -20.94
C LEU A 1 18.16 -42.78 -20.88
N MET A 2 17.10 -42.70 -20.08
CA MET A 2 16.40 -41.44 -19.77
C MET A 2 17.18 -40.69 -18.69
N LYS A 3 17.71 -39.50 -19.03
CA LYS A 3 18.33 -38.61 -18.08
C LYS A 3 17.26 -38.00 -17.22
N ASN A 4 17.30 -38.30 -15.93
CA ASN A 4 16.55 -37.58 -14.88
C ASN A 4 16.94 -36.10 -14.92
N ILE A 5 16.07 -35.26 -15.44
CA ILE A 5 16.15 -33.82 -15.24
C ILE A 5 15.56 -33.56 -13.84
N THR A 6 16.41 -33.44 -12.86
CA THR A 6 16.04 -32.93 -11.54
C THR A 6 15.55 -31.49 -11.71
N LYS A 7 14.26 -31.29 -11.54
CA LYS A 7 13.67 -29.98 -11.30
C LYS A 7 14.29 -29.39 -10.01
N LYS A 8 15.38 -28.65 -10.14
CA LYS A 8 15.66 -27.55 -9.23
C LYS A 8 14.74 -26.43 -9.67
N GLU A 9 13.54 -26.41 -9.13
CA GLU A 9 12.77 -25.18 -9.08
C GLU A 9 13.65 -24.17 -8.34
N CYS A 10 14.15 -23.20 -9.09
CA CYS A 10 14.82 -22.04 -8.53
C CYS A 10 13.71 -21.30 -7.78
N GLU A 11 13.64 -21.50 -6.47
CA GLU A 11 12.84 -20.62 -5.60
C GLU A 11 13.37 -19.21 -5.84
N LYS A 12 12.59 -18.43 -6.58
CA LYS A 12 12.93 -17.06 -6.91
C LYS A 12 12.81 -16.28 -5.60
N VAL A 13 13.94 -16.06 -4.95
CA VAL A 13 14.00 -15.32 -3.70
C VAL A 13 13.48 -13.91 -3.98
N MET A 14 12.43 -13.52 -3.27
CA MET A 14 11.90 -12.17 -3.36
C MET A 14 12.93 -11.15 -2.90
N GLY A 15 13.03 -10.01 -3.60
CA GLY A 15 13.92 -8.92 -3.27
C GLY A 15 13.54 -8.23 -1.96
N LYS A 16 14.42 -7.36 -1.49
CA LYS A 16 14.22 -6.58 -0.28
C LYS A 16 13.31 -5.37 -0.56
N VAL A 17 12.35 -5.15 0.31
CA VAL A 17 11.49 -3.97 0.27
C VAL A 17 11.80 -3.09 1.46
N LYS A 18 12.43 -1.95 1.20
CA LYS A 18 12.69 -0.92 2.22
C LYS A 18 11.56 0.07 2.26
N VAL A 19 10.84 0.11 3.36
CA VAL A 19 9.75 1.06 3.61
C VAL A 19 10.20 2.05 4.67
N MET A 20 10.34 3.31 4.26
CA MET A 20 10.67 4.42 5.16
C MET A 20 9.37 5.04 5.65
N ILE A 21 9.09 4.90 6.95
CA ILE A 21 7.85 5.39 7.55
C ILE A 21 8.15 6.57 8.46
N THR A 22 7.51 7.71 8.18
CA THR A 22 7.60 8.93 8.99
C THR A 22 6.24 9.30 9.55
N ASN A 23 6.22 9.89 10.74
CA ASN A 23 5.02 10.46 11.34
C ASN A 23 5.22 11.99 11.48
N ASN A 24 4.50 12.74 10.67
CA ASN A 24 4.59 14.20 10.60
C ASN A 24 3.36 14.90 11.21
N GLN A 25 2.61 14.20 12.08
CA GLN A 25 1.41 14.72 12.75
C GLN A 25 1.39 14.31 14.22
N THR A 26 0.60 14.99 15.02
CA THR A 26 0.46 14.77 16.47
C THR A 26 -0.99 14.55 16.91
N GLU A 27 -1.94 14.74 16.02
CA GLU A 27 -3.38 14.71 16.32
C GLU A 27 -3.88 13.31 16.66
N VAL A 28 -3.34 12.31 16.00
CA VAL A 28 -3.75 10.90 16.16
C VAL A 28 -2.56 10.06 16.60
N LYS A 29 -2.73 9.32 17.68
CA LYS A 29 -1.72 8.33 18.09
C LYS A 29 -1.69 7.17 17.11
N ILE A 30 -0.50 6.82 16.63
CA ILE A 30 -0.31 5.64 15.79
C ILE A 30 -0.43 4.38 16.69
N PRO A 31 -1.39 3.47 16.40
CA PRO A 31 -1.51 2.22 17.14
C PRO A 31 -0.27 1.34 17.00
N VAL A 32 -0.03 0.54 18.02
CA VAL A 32 1.03 -0.48 17.97
C VAL A 32 0.75 -1.45 16.81
N GLY A 33 1.79 -1.76 16.04
CA GLY A 33 1.68 -2.70 14.90
C GLY A 33 1.37 -2.06 13.54
N ILE A 34 0.89 -0.82 13.49
CA ILE A 34 0.56 -0.15 12.21
C ILE A 34 1.79 -0.04 11.29
N ARG A 35 2.95 0.31 11.82
CA ARG A 35 4.16 0.39 11.00
C ARG A 35 4.56 -0.96 10.40
N LEU A 36 4.40 -2.03 11.17
CA LEU A 36 4.63 -3.38 10.68
C LEU A 36 3.60 -3.78 9.62
N LEU A 37 2.34 -3.44 9.83
CA LEU A 37 1.27 -3.68 8.86
C LEU A 37 1.55 -2.98 7.54
N VAL A 38 1.93 -1.72 7.55
CA VAL A 38 2.30 -0.95 6.35
C VAL A 38 3.45 -1.64 5.59
N ARG A 39 4.49 -2.08 6.28
CA ARG A 39 5.59 -2.84 5.65
C ARG A 39 5.11 -4.15 5.02
N ARG A 40 4.24 -4.88 5.73
CA ARG A 40 3.66 -6.13 5.22
C ARG A 40 2.78 -5.89 4.01
N CYS A 41 2.01 -4.80 3.98
CA CYS A 41 1.20 -4.41 2.82
C CYS A 41 2.07 -4.11 1.60
N CYS A 42 3.11 -3.32 1.76
CA CYS A 42 4.03 -2.99 0.66
C CYS A 42 4.69 -4.26 0.08
N HIS A 43 5.16 -5.14 0.94
CA HIS A 43 5.74 -6.42 0.54
C HIS A 43 4.72 -7.31 -0.18
N ALA A 44 3.51 -7.43 0.36
CA ALA A 44 2.46 -8.27 -0.20
C ALA A 44 2.01 -7.83 -1.60
N VAL A 45 1.97 -6.52 -1.86
CA VAL A 45 1.65 -6.00 -3.20
C VAL A 45 2.73 -6.38 -4.20
N LEU A 46 4.00 -6.20 -3.88
CA LEU A 46 5.11 -6.54 -4.77
C LEU A 46 5.19 -8.05 -5.03
N GLU A 47 4.97 -8.86 -4.01
CA GLU A 47 4.88 -10.32 -4.13
C GLU A 47 3.73 -10.74 -5.04
N TYR A 48 2.54 -10.19 -4.82
CA TYR A 48 1.35 -10.49 -5.62
C TYR A 48 1.53 -10.13 -7.10
N GLU A 49 2.17 -8.99 -7.38
CA GLU A 49 2.47 -8.53 -8.74
C GLU A 49 3.70 -9.22 -9.36
N GLY A 50 4.37 -10.10 -8.64
CA GLY A 50 5.50 -10.89 -9.15
C GLY A 50 6.81 -10.12 -9.27
N HIS A 51 6.96 -9.01 -8.57
CA HIS A 51 8.20 -8.25 -8.51
C HIS A 51 9.19 -8.89 -7.53
N ASN A 52 10.41 -9.17 -7.99
CA ASN A 52 11.43 -9.85 -7.19
C ASN A 52 12.71 -9.02 -7.00
N ASP A 53 12.74 -7.81 -7.51
CA ASP A 53 13.86 -6.88 -7.36
C ASP A 53 13.80 -6.18 -5.99
N ASP A 54 14.86 -5.49 -5.65
CA ASP A 54 14.89 -4.64 -4.46
C ASP A 54 14.16 -3.32 -4.72
N PHE A 55 13.29 -2.91 -3.80
CA PHE A 55 12.48 -1.69 -3.91
C PHE A 55 12.60 -0.81 -2.67
N GLU A 56 12.45 0.49 -2.89
CA GLU A 56 12.30 1.49 -1.83
C GLU A 56 11.00 2.27 -2.04
N VAL A 57 10.28 2.53 -0.94
CA VAL A 57 9.07 3.34 -0.90
C VAL A 57 9.03 4.13 0.40
N SER A 58 8.54 5.37 0.35
CA SER A 58 8.29 6.15 1.57
C SER A 58 6.80 6.23 1.88
N VAL A 59 6.46 6.17 3.16
CA VAL A 59 5.11 6.34 3.67
C VAL A 59 5.12 7.37 4.79
N SER A 60 4.37 8.44 4.63
CA SER A 60 4.24 9.51 5.60
C SER A 60 2.84 9.57 6.17
N PHE A 61 2.72 9.61 7.50
CA PHE A 61 1.48 9.92 8.17
C PHE A 61 1.40 11.42 8.44
N VAL A 62 0.29 12.01 8.02
CA VAL A 62 0.02 13.45 8.11
C VAL A 62 -1.38 13.69 8.70
N ASN A 63 -1.72 14.94 8.95
CA ASN A 63 -3.07 15.36 9.30
C ASN A 63 -3.85 15.87 8.09
N ASP A 64 -5.12 16.21 8.28
CA ASP A 64 -6.00 16.67 7.22
C ASP A 64 -5.56 17.99 6.57
N GLU A 65 -5.01 18.91 7.34
CA GLU A 65 -4.51 20.19 6.83
C GLU A 65 -3.31 19.99 5.92
N GLN A 66 -2.36 19.17 6.36
CA GLN A 66 -1.14 18.88 5.59
C GLN A 66 -1.46 18.18 4.26
N ILE A 67 -2.36 17.20 4.26
CA ILE A 67 -2.73 16.49 3.02
C ILE A 67 -3.58 17.36 2.10
N HIS A 68 -4.38 18.29 2.67
CA HIS A 68 -5.11 19.30 1.90
C HIS A 68 -4.15 20.21 1.13
N GLU A 69 -3.12 20.72 1.79
CA GLU A 69 -2.10 21.54 1.13
C GLU A 69 -1.38 20.79 0.01
N LEU A 70 -0.96 19.53 0.25
CA LEU A 70 -0.34 18.70 -0.76
C LEU A 70 -1.26 18.42 -1.95
N ASN A 71 -2.53 18.14 -1.70
CA ASN A 71 -3.52 17.91 -2.74
C ASN A 71 -3.76 19.15 -3.62
N LYS A 72 -3.79 20.32 -2.99
CA LYS A 72 -3.90 21.62 -3.68
C LYS A 72 -2.65 21.91 -4.51
N GLU A 73 -1.47 21.74 -3.94
CA GLU A 73 -0.20 22.04 -4.61
C GLU A 73 0.08 21.11 -5.79
N HIS A 74 -0.09 19.79 -5.60
CA HIS A 74 0.34 18.79 -6.58
C HIS A 74 -0.76 18.33 -7.55
N ARG A 75 -2.02 18.40 -7.14
CA ARG A 75 -3.17 17.98 -7.96
C ARG A 75 -4.12 19.10 -8.33
N ASN A 76 -3.90 20.30 -7.82
CA ASN A 76 -4.79 21.45 -7.99
C ASN A 76 -6.23 21.19 -7.48
N ILE A 77 -6.36 20.36 -6.46
CA ILE A 77 -7.63 20.04 -5.80
C ILE A 77 -7.63 20.65 -4.41
N ASP A 78 -8.46 21.67 -4.19
CA ASP A 78 -8.54 22.43 -2.95
C ASP A 78 -9.44 21.74 -1.93
N ARG A 79 -9.04 20.55 -1.48
CA ARG A 79 -9.71 19.79 -0.41
C ARG A 79 -8.78 18.76 0.19
N SER A 80 -9.09 18.31 1.40
CA SER A 80 -8.45 17.15 2.02
C SER A 80 -8.83 15.85 1.31
N THR A 81 -8.00 14.83 1.49
CA THR A 81 -8.23 13.47 0.99
C THR A 81 -7.69 12.47 2.01
N ASP A 82 -7.91 11.18 1.81
CA ASP A 82 -7.41 10.11 2.66
C ASP A 82 -5.95 9.75 2.38
N VAL A 83 -5.59 9.65 1.11
CA VAL A 83 -4.26 9.24 0.66
C VAL A 83 -3.87 9.93 -0.64
N LEU A 84 -2.57 10.19 -0.77
CA LEU A 84 -1.94 10.64 -2.00
C LEU A 84 -0.80 9.69 -2.36
N SER A 85 -0.66 9.39 -3.64
CA SER A 85 0.43 8.60 -4.20
C SER A 85 1.22 9.42 -5.20
N PHE A 86 2.54 9.49 -5.02
CA PHE A 86 3.45 10.22 -5.89
C PHE A 86 4.45 9.23 -6.52
N PRO A 87 4.14 8.65 -7.70
CA PRO A 87 5.05 7.76 -8.40
C PRO A 87 6.32 8.49 -8.82
N LEU A 88 7.48 7.85 -8.70
CA LEU A 88 8.75 8.31 -9.24
C LEU A 88 9.05 7.71 -10.62
N GLY A 89 8.36 6.64 -11.01
CA GLY A 89 8.46 6.02 -12.33
C GLY A 89 7.20 6.25 -13.17
N GLU A 90 7.32 5.95 -14.45
CA GLU A 90 6.19 5.99 -15.39
C GLU A 90 6.06 4.63 -16.09
N ASN A 91 4.83 4.12 -16.22
CA ASN A 91 4.50 2.92 -17.01
C ASN A 91 5.34 1.66 -16.70
N GLY A 92 5.72 1.48 -15.42
CA GLY A 92 6.53 0.33 -15.00
C GLY A 92 8.04 0.50 -15.18
N ASP A 93 8.48 1.65 -15.68
CA ASP A 93 9.88 2.05 -15.68
C ASP A 93 10.16 2.79 -14.38
N PHE A 94 10.97 2.19 -13.51
CA PHE A 94 11.30 2.74 -12.19
C PHE A 94 12.68 3.38 -12.21
N ASP A 95 12.81 4.53 -11.54
CA ASP A 95 14.10 5.09 -11.24
C ASP A 95 14.88 4.19 -10.28
N MET A 96 16.20 4.19 -10.38
CA MET A 96 17.06 3.38 -9.54
C MET A 96 17.86 4.25 -8.59
N ASN A 97 17.93 3.84 -7.33
CA ASN A 97 18.90 4.37 -6.38
C ASN A 97 20.28 3.79 -6.71
N HIS A 98 21.17 4.60 -7.25
CA HIS A 98 22.49 4.15 -7.68
C HIS A 98 23.42 3.70 -6.53
N GLU A 99 23.12 4.10 -5.29
CA GLU A 99 23.89 3.68 -4.12
C GLU A 99 23.50 2.28 -3.64
N THR A 100 22.20 1.95 -3.72
CA THR A 100 21.64 0.68 -3.19
C THR A 100 21.34 -0.33 -4.28
N GLY A 101 21.14 0.12 -5.53
CA GLY A 101 20.66 -0.69 -6.64
C GLY A 101 19.17 -1.00 -6.57
N ALA A 102 18.44 -0.45 -5.60
CA ALA A 102 17.01 -0.66 -5.45
C ALA A 102 16.21 0.27 -6.39
N TYR A 103 15.08 -0.18 -6.86
CA TYR A 103 14.14 0.65 -7.60
C TYR A 103 13.33 1.54 -6.66
N LEU A 104 13.15 2.79 -7.05
CA LEU A 104 12.40 3.81 -6.30
C LEU A 104 10.95 3.83 -6.79
N LEU A 105 10.01 3.42 -5.93
CA LEU A 105 8.58 3.41 -6.27
C LEU A 105 7.95 4.81 -6.17
N GLY A 106 8.27 5.53 -5.11
CA GLY A 106 7.71 6.85 -4.83
C GLY A 106 7.28 7.03 -3.39
N ASP A 107 6.34 7.96 -3.20
CA ASP A 107 5.87 8.40 -1.91
C ASP A 107 4.37 8.16 -1.74
N ILE A 108 4.00 7.66 -0.56
CA ILE A 108 2.62 7.51 -0.11
C ILE A 108 2.42 8.44 1.08
N VAL A 109 1.35 9.24 1.05
CA VAL A 109 0.98 10.15 2.12
C VAL A 109 -0.42 9.80 2.60
N ILE A 110 -0.58 9.46 3.87
CA ILE A 110 -1.84 9.02 4.47
C ILE A 110 -2.26 10.02 5.55
N SER A 111 -3.50 10.55 5.46
CA SER A 111 -4.11 11.27 6.57
C SER A 111 -4.64 10.29 7.61
N LEU A 112 -4.03 10.28 8.81
CA LEU A 112 -4.51 9.45 9.91
C LEU A 112 -5.87 9.88 10.43
N GLU A 113 -6.16 11.18 10.46
CA GLU A 113 -7.48 11.69 10.87
C GLU A 113 -8.59 11.20 9.95
N THR A 114 -8.37 11.26 8.64
CA THR A 114 -9.33 10.74 7.64
C THR A 114 -9.43 9.21 7.72
N ALA A 115 -8.33 8.50 7.88
CA ALA A 115 -8.34 7.04 8.04
C ALA A 115 -9.17 6.61 9.25
N TYR A 116 -9.06 7.31 10.37
CA TYR A 116 -9.88 7.07 11.57
C TYR A 116 -11.38 7.26 11.30
N ARG A 117 -11.76 8.38 10.70
CA ARG A 117 -13.16 8.67 10.37
C ARG A 117 -13.74 7.66 9.38
N GLN A 118 -12.98 7.28 8.36
CA GLN A 118 -13.43 6.28 7.37
C GLN A 118 -13.60 4.90 7.98
N ALA A 119 -12.71 4.48 8.86
CA ALA A 119 -12.84 3.22 9.58
C ALA A 119 -14.16 3.16 10.37
N GLU A 120 -14.51 4.23 11.09
CA GLU A 120 -15.78 4.33 11.81
C GLU A 120 -16.99 4.33 10.85
N ILE A 121 -16.95 5.13 9.79
CA ILE A 121 -18.05 5.24 8.81
C ILE A 121 -18.30 3.91 8.09
N TYR A 122 -17.26 3.20 7.72
CA TYR A 122 -17.36 1.93 6.99
C TYR A 122 -17.53 0.72 7.91
N GLY A 123 -17.44 0.91 9.22
CA GLY A 123 -17.64 -0.14 10.22
C GLY A 123 -16.55 -1.21 10.21
N HIS A 124 -15.30 -0.83 9.98
CA HIS A 124 -14.16 -1.73 10.06
C HIS A 124 -13.01 -1.16 10.91
N SER A 125 -11.99 -1.98 11.15
CA SER A 125 -10.85 -1.56 11.97
C SER A 125 -9.99 -0.49 11.29
N LEU A 126 -9.25 0.28 12.09
CA LEU A 126 -8.25 1.22 11.59
C LEU A 126 -7.14 0.49 10.82
N GLU A 127 -6.74 -0.69 11.29
CA GLU A 127 -5.76 -1.56 10.62
C GLU A 127 -6.20 -1.90 9.20
N ARG A 128 -7.46 -2.26 9.02
CA ARG A 128 -8.00 -2.53 7.68
C ARG A 128 -8.00 -1.28 6.81
N GLU A 129 -8.40 -0.14 7.34
CA GLU A 129 -8.42 1.13 6.58
C GLU A 129 -7.02 1.52 6.13
N ILE A 130 -6.04 1.53 7.03
CA ILE A 130 -4.65 1.86 6.68
C ILE A 130 -4.07 0.80 5.75
N GLY A 131 -4.36 -0.47 5.96
CA GLY A 131 -3.96 -1.54 5.06
C GLY A 131 -4.52 -1.35 3.65
N PHE A 132 -5.80 -1.03 3.53
CA PHE A 132 -6.44 -0.72 2.25
C PHE A 132 -5.80 0.47 1.55
N LEU A 133 -5.61 1.59 2.26
CA LEU A 133 -4.99 2.79 1.69
C LEU A 133 -3.56 2.53 1.24
N THR A 134 -2.80 1.73 1.97
CA THR A 134 -1.44 1.35 1.61
C THR A 134 -1.41 0.46 0.37
N VAL A 135 -2.22 -0.58 0.31
CA VAL A 135 -2.31 -1.49 -0.86
C VAL A 135 -2.76 -0.73 -2.10
N HIS A 136 -3.81 0.08 -1.98
CA HIS A 136 -4.33 0.92 -3.04
C HIS A 136 -3.25 1.84 -3.63
N SER A 137 -2.52 2.53 -2.76
CA SER A 137 -1.44 3.44 -3.16
C SER A 137 -0.26 2.71 -3.78
N MET A 138 0.12 1.55 -3.26
CA MET A 138 1.18 0.72 -3.85
C MET A 138 0.82 0.29 -5.27
N LEU A 139 -0.41 -0.08 -5.55
CA LEU A 139 -0.87 -0.40 -6.90
C LEU A 139 -0.79 0.81 -7.82
N HIS A 140 -1.14 2.00 -7.33
CA HIS A 140 -0.94 3.24 -8.09
C HIS A 140 0.54 3.50 -8.41
N LEU A 141 1.45 3.29 -7.45
CA LEU A 141 2.88 3.44 -7.69
C LEU A 141 3.41 2.46 -8.75
N LEU A 142 2.77 1.31 -8.89
CA LEU A 142 3.09 0.31 -9.92
C LEU A 142 2.42 0.60 -11.28
N GLY A 143 1.62 1.65 -11.40
CA GLY A 143 1.04 2.12 -12.66
C GLY A 143 -0.44 1.78 -12.85
N TYR A 144 -1.12 1.19 -11.86
CA TYR A 144 -2.57 1.00 -11.95
C TYR A 144 -3.32 2.31 -11.74
N ASP A 145 -4.29 2.59 -12.58
CA ASP A 145 -5.16 3.76 -12.47
C ASP A 145 -6.63 3.33 -12.59
N HIS A 146 -7.41 3.63 -11.54
CA HIS A 146 -8.84 3.31 -11.50
C HIS A 146 -9.70 4.38 -12.20
N GLU A 147 -9.15 5.55 -12.51
CA GLU A 147 -9.88 6.67 -13.13
C GLU A 147 -10.02 6.52 -14.65
N GLU A 148 -9.22 5.67 -15.30
CA GLU A 148 -9.21 5.52 -16.75
C GLU A 148 -10.45 4.78 -17.30
N SER A 149 -10.98 3.80 -16.59
CA SER A 149 -12.17 3.03 -17.02
C SER A 149 -12.77 2.18 -15.90
N ASN A 150 -14.04 1.79 -16.06
CA ASN A 150 -14.72 0.85 -15.17
C ASN A 150 -14.01 -0.51 -15.09
N LEU A 151 -13.33 -0.93 -16.15
CA LEU A 151 -12.57 -2.18 -16.16
C LEU A 151 -11.32 -2.06 -15.29
N GLN A 152 -10.60 -0.96 -15.38
CA GLN A 152 -9.41 -0.69 -14.55
C GLN A 152 -9.79 -0.61 -13.05
N GLU A 153 -10.89 0.05 -12.74
CA GLU A 153 -11.44 0.08 -11.38
C GLU A 153 -11.72 -1.33 -10.83
N ARG A 154 -12.36 -2.18 -11.63
CA ARG A 154 -12.63 -3.57 -11.22
C ARG A 154 -11.36 -4.38 -11.00
N ILE A 155 -10.40 -4.31 -11.92
CA ILE A 155 -9.12 -5.01 -11.81
C ILE A 155 -8.40 -4.59 -10.54
N MET A 156 -8.33 -3.30 -10.27
CA MET A 156 -7.69 -2.76 -9.09
C MET A 156 -8.37 -3.23 -7.80
N ARG A 157 -9.70 -3.19 -7.76
CA ARG A 157 -10.50 -3.67 -6.62
C ARG A 157 -10.31 -5.16 -6.35
N GLU A 158 -10.28 -5.99 -7.39
CA GLU A 158 -10.04 -7.44 -7.26
C GLU A 158 -8.65 -7.73 -6.68
N LYS A 159 -7.63 -7.00 -7.12
CA LYS A 159 -6.28 -7.09 -6.58
C LYS A 159 -6.21 -6.65 -5.12
N GLU A 160 -6.80 -5.52 -4.78
CA GLU A 160 -6.86 -5.00 -3.41
C GLU A 160 -7.47 -6.03 -2.45
N GLU A 161 -8.62 -6.57 -2.78
CA GLU A 161 -9.31 -7.57 -1.93
C GLU A 161 -8.51 -8.88 -1.84
N ALA A 162 -7.88 -9.35 -2.91
CA ALA A 162 -7.04 -10.54 -2.89
C ALA A 162 -5.81 -10.35 -1.99
N ILE A 163 -5.12 -9.22 -2.09
CA ILE A 163 -3.94 -8.90 -1.29
C ILE A 163 -4.31 -8.75 0.19
N LEU A 164 -5.38 -8.01 0.50
CA LEU A 164 -5.88 -7.84 1.86
C LEU A 164 -6.35 -9.16 2.47
N GLY A 165 -6.99 -10.03 1.68
CA GLY A 165 -7.36 -11.38 2.08
C GLY A 165 -6.16 -12.23 2.45
N ASN A 166 -5.10 -12.21 1.66
CA ASN A 166 -3.84 -12.91 1.93
C ASN A 166 -3.14 -12.39 3.21
N LEU A 167 -3.35 -11.13 3.56
CA LEU A 167 -2.84 -10.54 4.80
C LEU A 167 -3.72 -10.81 6.03
N GLY A 168 -4.88 -11.43 5.86
CA GLY A 168 -5.83 -11.71 6.93
C GLY A 168 -6.64 -10.50 7.40
N ILE A 169 -6.73 -9.46 6.59
CA ILE A 169 -7.50 -8.22 6.86
C ILE A 169 -8.61 -7.97 5.82
N SER A 170 -9.21 -9.05 5.31
CA SER A 170 -10.40 -8.96 4.47
C SER A 170 -11.60 -8.37 5.22
N ARG A 171 -12.61 -7.93 4.49
CA ARG A 171 -13.85 -7.41 5.10
C ARG A 171 -14.50 -8.39 6.06
N ASP A 172 -14.53 -9.66 5.69
CA ASP A 172 -15.16 -10.71 6.47
C ASP A 172 -14.40 -11.03 7.77
N ALA A 173 -13.07 -10.93 7.76
CA ALA A 173 -12.22 -11.18 8.93
C ALA A 173 -12.43 -10.14 10.05
N THR A 174 -12.79 -8.90 9.72
CA THR A 174 -13.08 -7.85 10.70
C THR A 174 -14.40 -8.07 11.44
N PHE A 175 -15.38 -8.67 10.81
CA PHE A 175 -16.67 -9.02 11.44
C PHE A 175 -16.54 -10.18 12.44
N LEU A 176 -15.65 -11.13 12.21
CA LEU A 176 -15.44 -12.28 13.11
C LEU A 176 -14.68 -11.91 14.38
N GLY A 177 -13.78 -10.91 14.32
CA GLY A 177 -13.02 -10.47 15.49
C GLY A 177 -13.82 -9.67 16.51
N GLU A 178 -14.91 -9.01 16.11
CA GLU A 178 -15.77 -8.23 17.01
C GLU A 178 -16.75 -9.10 17.82
N HIS A 179 -17.01 -10.34 17.39
CA HIS A 179 -17.92 -11.26 18.09
C HIS A 179 -17.23 -12.15 19.13
N GLU A 180 -15.90 -12.24 19.12
CA GLU A 180 -15.16 -13.06 20.11
C GLU A 180 -14.79 -12.29 21.40
N HIS A 181 -15.06 -11.00 21.49
CA HIS A 181 -14.76 -10.15 22.66
C HIS A 181 -16.00 -9.57 23.36
N ARG A 182 -17.13 -10.26 23.26
CA ARG A 182 -18.33 -9.94 24.08
C ARG A 182 -18.66 -11.04 25.06
#